data_d15cf2054ff0a3ae262b056c625782e6
#
_entry.id   d15cf2054ff0a3ae262b056c625782e6
#
_cell.length_a   1.000
_cell.length_b   1.000
_cell.length_c   1.000
_cell.angle_alpha   90.00
_cell.angle_beta   90.00
_cell.angle_gamma   90.00
#
_symmetry.space_group_name_H-M   'P 1'
#
loop_
_entity.id
_entity.type
_entity.pdbx_description
1 polymer ?
#
loop_
_entity_poly.entity_id
_entity_poly.type
_entity_poly.pdbx_seq_one_letter_code
_entity_poly.pdbx_strand_id
1 'polypeptide(L)'
;VDDMTFSSEVAFDVKKMRSEIDQKLRKYGHKPKYRKVKYYSHGQYVPITGTIVTGNHELKVPNRLQKRVYDDFQEIKSFEGRKVTSEEQKKINSLKGRIQASENIEPRKFPEIKRLTKLIG
;
A
#
# COMPACT_ATOMS: atom_id res chain seq x y z
N VAL A 1 -13.45 13.22 3.92
CA VAL A 1 -12.15 13.75 4.31
C VAL A 1 -11.14 12.64 4.41
N ASP A 2 -10.00 12.96 3.99
CA ASP A 2 -8.90 12.07 3.81
C ASP A 2 -8.15 11.75 5.10
N ASP A 3 -7.25 10.79 5.02
CA ASP A 3 -6.42 10.39 6.14
C ASP A 3 -5.39 11.49 6.45
N MET A 4 -5.07 11.65 7.72
CA MET A 4 -4.03 12.55 8.17
C MET A 4 -2.97 11.77 8.95
N THR A 5 -1.70 12.09 8.71
CA THR A 5 -0.58 11.47 9.39
C THR A 5 0.33 12.54 9.98
N PHE A 6 0.72 12.35 11.22
CA PHE A 6 1.64 13.24 11.93
C PHE A 6 2.85 12.42 12.38
N SER A 7 4.04 12.95 12.16
CA SER A 7 5.28 12.29 12.56
C SER A 7 6.21 13.27 13.27
N SER A 8 7.08 12.73 14.11
CA SER A 8 8.09 13.49 14.84
C SER A 8 9.33 12.63 15.09
N GLU A 9 10.49 13.23 15.01
CA GLU A 9 11.75 12.56 15.36
C GLU A 9 11.95 12.42 16.87
N VAL A 10 11.21 13.22 17.65
CA VAL A 10 11.26 13.20 19.11
C VAL A 10 9.94 12.72 19.68
N ALA A 11 9.98 12.13 20.86
CA ALA A 11 8.77 11.71 21.56
C ALA A 11 7.87 12.92 21.87
N PHE A 12 6.57 12.75 21.74
CA PHE A 12 5.58 13.77 22.03
C PHE A 12 4.41 13.18 22.85
N ASP A 13 3.70 14.06 23.55
CA ASP A 13 2.50 13.65 24.29
C ASP A 13 1.35 13.36 23.31
N VAL A 14 1.04 12.10 23.15
CA VAL A 14 0.01 11.63 22.20
C VAL A 14 -1.37 12.16 22.57
N LYS A 15 -1.71 12.17 23.86
CA LYS A 15 -3.02 12.65 24.32
C LYS A 15 -3.19 14.14 24.06
N LYS A 16 -2.16 14.92 24.33
CA LYS A 16 -2.15 16.37 24.09
C LYS A 16 -2.26 16.68 22.61
N MET A 17 -1.46 16.03 21.77
CA MET A 17 -1.48 16.21 20.33
C MET A 17 -2.88 15.84 19.76
N ARG A 18 -3.43 14.71 20.17
CA ARG A 18 -4.76 14.26 19.77
C ARG A 18 -5.84 15.27 20.14
N SER A 19 -5.78 15.82 21.35
CA SER A 19 -6.72 16.84 21.81
C SER A 19 -6.64 18.11 20.99
N GLU A 20 -5.43 18.59 20.69
CA GLU A 20 -5.20 19.79 19.88
C GLU A 20 -5.73 19.62 18.45
N ILE A 21 -5.49 18.47 17.85
CA ILE A 21 -5.99 18.13 16.49
C ILE A 21 -7.51 18.08 16.50
N ASP A 22 -8.10 17.42 17.48
CA ASP A 22 -9.56 17.31 17.63
C ASP A 22 -10.21 18.70 17.75
N GLN A 23 -9.67 19.57 18.58
CA GLN A 23 -10.17 20.93 18.73
C GLN A 23 -10.13 21.72 17.43
N LYS A 24 -9.03 21.62 16.69
CA LYS A 24 -8.88 22.31 15.40
C LYS A 24 -9.85 21.77 14.34
N LEU A 25 -10.02 20.46 14.28
CA LEU A 25 -10.97 19.85 13.35
C LEU A 25 -12.41 20.27 13.65
N ARG A 26 -12.80 20.26 14.92
CA ARG A 26 -14.15 20.68 15.34
C ARG A 26 -14.40 22.16 15.05
N LYS A 27 -13.40 22.99 15.20
CA LYS A 27 -13.50 24.43 14.88
C LYS A 27 -13.91 24.67 13.42
N TYR A 28 -13.48 23.78 12.51
CA TYR A 28 -13.81 23.86 11.09
C TYR A 28 -14.94 22.91 10.66
N GLY A 29 -15.70 22.38 11.62
CA GLY A 29 -16.88 21.53 11.33
C GLY A 29 -16.58 20.09 11.01
N HIS A 30 -15.37 19.59 11.33
CA HIS A 30 -14.98 18.22 11.10
C HIS A 30 -15.00 17.40 12.39
N LYS A 31 -15.38 16.12 12.26
CA LYS A 31 -15.39 15.18 13.39
C LYS A 31 -14.52 13.98 13.06
N PRO A 32 -13.43 13.74 13.81
CA PRO A 32 -12.57 12.58 13.57
C PRO A 32 -13.26 11.28 13.93
N LYS A 33 -12.91 10.21 13.24
CA LYS A 33 -13.32 8.84 13.59
C LYS A 33 -12.34 8.27 14.59
N TYR A 34 -12.61 8.39 15.86
CA TYR A 34 -11.68 8.00 16.94
C TYR A 34 -11.20 6.56 16.87
N ARG A 35 -12.04 5.63 16.44
CA ARG A 35 -11.68 4.21 16.28
C ARG A 35 -10.59 3.98 15.21
N LYS A 36 -10.36 4.94 14.33
CA LYS A 36 -9.33 4.89 13.28
C LYS A 36 -8.06 5.61 13.66
N VAL A 37 -8.04 6.29 14.80
CA VAL A 37 -6.85 6.98 15.28
C VAL A 37 -5.87 5.94 15.83
N LYS A 38 -4.66 5.93 15.30
CA LYS A 38 -3.61 4.98 15.70
C LYS A 38 -2.33 5.72 16.01
N TYR A 39 -1.58 5.17 16.95
CA TYR A 39 -0.27 5.65 17.34
C TYR A 39 0.77 4.56 17.15
N TYR A 40 1.91 4.94 16.59
CA TYR A 40 3.04 4.04 16.37
C TYR A 40 4.28 4.62 17.04
N SER A 41 4.91 3.84 17.90
CA SER A 41 6.16 4.24 18.54
C SER A 41 7.36 4.00 17.61
N HIS A 42 8.51 4.53 18.01
CA HIS A 42 9.76 4.32 17.27
C HIS A 42 10.05 2.83 17.08
N GLY A 43 10.50 2.46 15.89
CA GLY A 43 10.86 1.08 15.56
C GLY A 43 9.71 0.20 15.08
N GLN A 44 8.47 0.64 15.16
CA GLN A 44 7.32 -0.11 14.67
C GLN A 44 7.16 0.04 13.15
N TYR A 45 6.55 -0.96 12.52
CA TYR A 45 6.15 -0.90 11.12
C TYR A 45 4.86 -0.09 11.02
N VAL A 46 4.86 0.93 10.18
CA VAL A 46 3.74 1.87 10.07
C VAL A 46 3.08 1.76 8.70
N PRO A 47 1.82 1.30 8.60
CA PRO A 47 1.09 1.34 7.34
C PRO A 47 0.61 2.77 7.06
N ILE A 48 0.99 3.31 5.91
CA ILE A 48 0.58 4.65 5.46
C ILE A 48 0.13 4.56 4.01
N THR A 49 -1.15 4.75 3.76
CA THR A 49 -1.73 4.84 2.41
C THR A 49 -1.19 3.79 1.42
N GLY A 50 -1.35 2.50 1.78
CA GLY A 50 -0.95 1.39 0.91
C GLY A 50 0.54 1.07 0.90
N THR A 51 1.31 1.64 1.80
CA THR A 51 2.76 1.41 1.93
C THR A 51 3.10 1.13 3.39
N ILE A 52 4.13 0.33 3.62
CA ILE A 52 4.64 0.08 4.98
C ILE A 52 5.98 0.83 5.15
N VAL A 53 6.06 1.62 6.22
CA VAL A 53 7.33 2.24 6.65
C VAL A 53 7.92 1.39 7.76
N THR A 54 9.14 0.87 7.54
CA THR A 54 9.81 0.03 8.53
C THR A 54 10.45 0.85 9.66
N GLY A 55 10.87 0.19 10.73
CA GLY A 55 11.60 0.84 11.80
C GLY A 55 12.91 1.51 11.39
N ASN A 56 13.49 1.12 10.25
CA ASN A 56 14.69 1.71 9.67
C ASN A 56 14.37 2.79 8.63
N HIS A 57 13.13 3.27 8.58
CA HIS A 57 12.65 4.29 7.64
C HIS A 57 12.71 3.86 6.15
N GLU A 58 12.64 2.58 5.89
CA GLU A 58 12.55 2.04 4.55
C GLU A 58 11.08 1.81 4.15
N LEU A 59 10.77 1.92 2.87
CA LEU A 59 9.44 1.63 2.36
C LEU A 59 9.33 0.16 1.96
N LYS A 60 8.22 -0.48 2.30
CA LYS A 60 7.94 -1.86 1.89
C LYS A 60 6.56 -2.01 1.28
N VAL A 61 6.46 -2.93 0.34
CA VAL A 61 5.19 -3.34 -0.25
C VAL A 61 4.39 -4.10 0.81
N PRO A 62 3.12 -3.72 1.09
CA PRO A 62 2.28 -4.45 2.03
C PRO A 62 2.12 -5.92 1.64
N ASN A 63 2.09 -6.81 2.62
CA ASN A 63 1.90 -8.25 2.38
C ASN A 63 0.64 -8.56 1.57
N ARG A 64 -0.42 -7.82 1.79
CA ARG A 64 -1.68 -7.96 1.04
C ARG A 64 -1.47 -7.73 -0.46
N LEU A 65 -0.71 -6.71 -0.83
CA LEU A 65 -0.41 -6.43 -2.24
C LEU A 65 0.52 -7.49 -2.82
N GLN A 66 1.54 -7.92 -2.08
CA GLN A 66 2.43 -9.00 -2.49
C GLN A 66 1.65 -10.28 -2.78
N LYS A 67 0.79 -10.68 -1.86
CA LYS A 67 -0.07 -11.86 -2.03
C LYS A 67 -0.94 -11.74 -3.27
N ARG A 68 -1.53 -10.57 -3.49
CA ARG A 68 -2.39 -10.33 -4.66
C ARG A 68 -1.61 -10.49 -5.98
N VAL A 69 -0.37 -10.01 -6.02
CA VAL A 69 0.50 -10.18 -7.20
C VAL A 69 0.77 -11.64 -7.47
N TYR A 70 1.12 -12.43 -6.45
CA TYR A 70 1.35 -13.86 -6.61
C TYR A 70 0.09 -14.61 -7.05
N ASP A 71 -1.05 -14.33 -6.43
CA ASP A 71 -2.32 -14.99 -6.77
C ASP A 71 -2.74 -14.67 -8.21
N ASP A 72 -2.64 -13.42 -8.63
CA ASP A 72 -2.95 -13.01 -9.99
C ASP A 72 -2.00 -13.67 -11.01
N PHE A 73 -0.72 -13.79 -10.67
CA PHE A 73 0.26 -14.44 -11.53
C PHE A 73 -0.04 -15.93 -11.69
N GLN A 74 -0.41 -16.63 -10.63
CA GLN A 74 -0.79 -18.03 -10.71
C GLN A 74 -2.00 -18.23 -11.63
N GLU A 75 -2.96 -17.31 -11.61
CA GLU A 75 -4.12 -17.35 -12.48
C GLU A 75 -3.75 -17.16 -13.95
N ILE A 76 -2.91 -16.15 -14.27
CA ILE A 76 -2.57 -15.86 -15.67
C ILE A 76 -1.58 -16.85 -16.29
N LYS A 77 -0.87 -17.65 -15.51
CA LYS A 77 0.04 -18.69 -16.02
C LYS A 77 -0.65 -19.65 -17.00
N SER A 78 -1.93 -19.94 -16.75
CA SER A 78 -2.72 -20.83 -17.62
C SER A 78 -2.99 -20.24 -19.00
N PHE A 79 -2.72 -18.94 -19.20
CA PHE A 79 -2.95 -18.26 -20.49
C PHE A 79 -1.74 -18.32 -21.42
N GLU A 80 -0.63 -18.83 -20.94
CA GLU A 80 0.60 -18.94 -21.73
C GLU A 80 0.43 -19.87 -22.93
N GLY A 81 0.98 -19.45 -24.07
CA GLY A 81 0.97 -20.27 -25.28
C GLY A 81 -0.35 -20.30 -26.04
N ARG A 82 -1.32 -19.50 -25.66
CA ARG A 82 -2.61 -19.41 -26.37
C ARG A 82 -3.09 -17.98 -26.51
N LYS A 83 -4.05 -17.75 -27.37
CA LYS A 83 -4.70 -16.45 -27.53
C LYS A 83 -5.52 -16.13 -26.29
N VAL A 84 -5.32 -14.93 -25.72
CA VAL A 84 -6.08 -14.48 -24.55
C VAL A 84 -7.39 -13.82 -24.96
N THR A 85 -8.43 -14.02 -24.15
CA THR A 85 -9.72 -13.35 -24.32
C THR A 85 -9.66 -11.92 -23.82
N SER A 86 -10.70 -11.13 -24.14
CA SER A 86 -10.83 -9.75 -23.64
C SER A 86 -10.84 -9.69 -22.11
N GLU A 87 -11.54 -10.61 -21.45
CA GLU A 87 -11.60 -10.69 -19.99
C GLU A 87 -10.24 -11.08 -19.39
N GLU A 88 -9.55 -12.02 -20.01
CA GLU A 88 -8.22 -12.43 -19.59
C GLU A 88 -7.20 -11.30 -19.75
N GLN A 89 -7.30 -10.50 -20.81
CA GLN A 89 -6.45 -9.34 -21.01
C GLN A 89 -6.64 -8.29 -19.92
N LYS A 90 -7.86 -8.11 -19.43
CA LYS A 90 -8.13 -7.22 -18.27
C LYS A 90 -7.41 -7.71 -17.02
N LYS A 91 -7.38 -9.01 -16.78
CA LYS A 91 -6.66 -9.59 -15.65
C LYS A 91 -5.16 -9.38 -15.76
N ILE A 92 -4.59 -9.55 -16.95
CA ILE A 92 -3.18 -9.29 -17.22
C ILE A 92 -2.85 -7.81 -16.97
N ASN A 93 -3.67 -6.90 -17.47
CA ASN A 93 -3.47 -5.45 -17.28
C ASN A 93 -3.57 -5.06 -15.80
N SER A 94 -4.48 -5.67 -15.07
CA SER A 94 -4.62 -5.47 -13.63
C SER A 94 -3.36 -5.90 -12.87
N LEU A 95 -2.80 -7.06 -13.22
CA LEU A 95 -1.55 -7.53 -12.64
C LEU A 95 -0.38 -6.60 -12.96
N LYS A 96 -0.26 -6.16 -14.21
CA LYS A 96 0.78 -5.17 -14.61
C LYS A 96 0.70 -3.91 -13.76
N GLY A 97 -0.51 -3.41 -13.52
CA GLY A 97 -0.73 -2.25 -12.65
C GLY A 97 -0.28 -2.48 -11.21
N ARG A 98 -0.57 -3.66 -10.64
CA ARG A 98 -0.15 -4.02 -9.29
C ARG A 98 1.37 -4.19 -9.17
N ILE A 99 2.00 -4.75 -10.19
CA ILE A 99 3.46 -4.85 -10.25
C ILE A 99 4.08 -3.45 -10.28
N GLN A 100 3.54 -2.56 -11.10
CA GLN A 100 4.02 -1.18 -11.18
C GLN A 100 3.85 -0.44 -9.85
N ALA A 101 2.71 -0.59 -9.19
CA ALA A 101 2.47 -0.02 -7.86
C ALA A 101 3.48 -0.56 -6.82
N SER A 102 3.79 -1.85 -6.88
CA SER A 102 4.80 -2.46 -6.01
C SER A 102 6.20 -1.93 -6.28
N GLU A 103 6.58 -1.76 -7.53
CA GLU A 103 7.89 -1.23 -7.92
C GLU A 103 8.06 0.25 -7.58
N ASN A 104 6.97 1.01 -7.51
CA ASN A 104 7.02 2.40 -7.04
C ASN A 104 7.40 2.47 -5.55
N ILE A 105 7.10 1.43 -4.79
CA ILE A 105 7.43 1.32 -3.37
C ILE A 105 8.82 0.69 -3.18
N GLU A 106 9.04 -0.48 -3.79
CA GLU A 106 10.31 -1.22 -3.75
C GLU A 106 10.75 -1.53 -5.18
N PRO A 107 11.70 -0.76 -5.77
CA PRO A 107 12.19 -1.01 -7.13
C PRO A 107 12.65 -2.44 -7.32
N ARG A 108 12.28 -3.05 -8.44
CA ARG A 108 12.60 -4.42 -8.81
C ARG A 108 12.08 -5.47 -7.82
N LYS A 109 10.89 -5.23 -7.25
CA LYS A 109 10.29 -6.18 -6.29
C LYS A 109 9.95 -7.53 -6.93
N PHE A 110 9.44 -7.53 -8.16
CA PHE A 110 8.99 -8.73 -8.86
C PHE A 110 9.59 -8.84 -10.27
N PRO A 111 10.92 -8.94 -10.43
CA PRO A 111 11.54 -8.92 -11.76
C PRO A 111 11.13 -10.10 -12.65
N GLU A 112 11.04 -11.31 -12.09
CA GLU A 112 10.64 -12.51 -12.84
C GLU A 112 9.18 -12.50 -13.24
N ILE A 113 8.31 -12.19 -12.30
CA ILE A 113 6.86 -12.10 -12.55
C ILE A 113 6.58 -11.04 -13.60
N LYS A 114 7.26 -9.90 -13.52
CA LYS A 114 7.14 -8.82 -14.50
C LYS A 114 7.55 -9.29 -15.89
N ARG A 115 8.69 -9.96 -16.02
CA ARG A 115 9.19 -10.50 -17.28
C ARG A 115 8.22 -11.51 -17.89
N LEU A 116 7.77 -12.48 -17.10
CA LEU A 116 6.86 -13.53 -17.56
C LEU A 116 5.48 -12.96 -17.93
N THR A 117 4.99 -11.99 -17.19
CA THR A 117 3.71 -11.32 -17.49
C THR A 117 3.74 -10.62 -18.84
N LYS A 118 4.88 -9.99 -19.19
CA LYS A 118 5.05 -9.37 -20.50
C LYS A 118 5.01 -10.39 -21.66
N LEU A 119 5.49 -11.60 -21.42
CA LEU A 119 5.47 -12.67 -22.44
C LEU A 119 4.07 -13.23 -22.67
N ILE A 120 3.21 -13.19 -21.68
CA ILE A 120 1.84 -13.71 -21.77
C ILE A 120 0.92 -12.68 -22.43
N GLY A 121 1.05 -11.45 -22.14
CA GLY A 121 0.22 -10.36 -22.64
C GLY A 121 0.99 -9.07 -22.84
#